data_e6f371714b5f349080edd74f5c89ff15
#
_entry.id   e6f371714b5f349080edd74f5c89ff15
#
_cell.length_a   1.000
_cell.length_b   1.000
_cell.length_c   1.000
_cell.angle_alpha   90.00
_cell.angle_beta   90.00
_cell.angle_gamma   90.00
#
_symmetry.space_group_name_H-M   'P 1'
#
loop_
_entity.id
_entity.type
_entity.pdbx_description
1 polymer ?
#
loop_
_entity_poly.entity_id
_entity_poly.type
_entity_poly.pdbx_seq_one_letter_code
_entity_poly.pdbx_strand_id
1 'polypeptide(L)'
;MFPAYSTAKAGIHGLTRSLARDLGKYNIRINSIAPGSIATARQSKLWLNPKFKKEILENQALKKQLLPEDVSKMVLYLASDVSSGSTKQNFTVDAGLI
;
A
#
# COMPACT_ATOMS: atom_id res chain seq x y z
N MET A 1 14.46 4.85 12.38
CA MET A 1 14.09 3.49 11.94
C MET A 1 13.39 2.77 13.07
N PHE A 2 12.33 2.03 12.77
CA PHE A 2 11.48 1.40 13.78
C PHE A 2 11.49 -0.11 13.58
N PRO A 3 12.35 -0.87 14.30
CA PRO A 3 12.47 -2.32 14.09
C PRO A 3 11.16 -3.07 14.25
N ALA A 4 10.36 -2.72 15.26
CA ALA A 4 9.05 -3.35 15.48
C ALA A 4 8.10 -3.09 14.30
N TYR A 5 8.08 -1.87 13.78
CA TYR A 5 7.27 -1.48 12.62
C TYR A 5 7.72 -2.25 11.37
N SER A 6 9.02 -2.27 11.11
CA SER A 6 9.58 -2.97 9.94
C SER A 6 9.31 -4.47 10.01
N THR A 7 9.43 -5.06 11.20
CA THR A 7 9.14 -6.48 11.41
C THR A 7 7.66 -6.79 11.17
N ALA A 8 6.77 -5.94 11.68
CA ALA A 8 5.32 -6.11 11.48
C ALA A 8 4.96 -6.01 9.99
N LYS A 9 5.54 -5.05 9.26
CA LYS A 9 5.29 -4.89 7.83
C LYS A 9 5.80 -6.07 7.03
N ALA A 10 7.00 -6.56 7.30
CA ALA A 10 7.54 -7.76 6.66
C ALA A 10 6.70 -9.00 7.00
N GLY A 11 6.18 -9.07 8.23
CA GLY A 11 5.29 -10.13 8.67
C GLY A 11 3.99 -10.18 7.87
N ILE A 12 3.42 -9.03 7.52
CA ILE A 12 2.22 -8.94 6.68
C ILE A 12 2.49 -9.54 5.30
N HIS A 13 3.64 -9.26 4.70
CA HIS A 13 4.03 -9.85 3.43
C HIS A 13 4.14 -11.38 3.53
N GLY A 14 4.82 -11.88 4.57
CA GLY A 14 4.96 -13.31 4.79
C GLY A 14 3.61 -13.99 5.02
N LEU A 15 2.75 -13.37 5.82
CA LEU A 15 1.41 -13.88 6.09
C LEU A 15 0.57 -13.93 4.81
N THR A 16 0.59 -12.86 4.01
CA THR A 16 -0.11 -12.80 2.73
C THR A 16 0.28 -13.95 1.82
N ARG A 17 1.58 -14.18 1.68
CA ARG A 17 2.10 -15.25 0.82
C ARG A 17 1.70 -16.63 1.32
N SER A 18 1.81 -16.87 2.63
CA SER A 18 1.48 -18.16 3.23
C SER A 18 -0.01 -18.46 3.15
N LEU A 19 -0.85 -17.50 3.53
CA LEU A 19 -2.31 -17.69 3.48
C LEU A 19 -2.81 -17.82 2.04
N ALA A 20 -2.26 -17.06 1.10
CA ALA A 20 -2.65 -17.16 -0.30
C ALA A 20 -2.38 -18.58 -0.84
N ARG A 21 -1.23 -19.13 -0.45
CA ARG A 21 -0.86 -20.49 -0.86
C ARG A 21 -1.80 -21.53 -0.26
N ASP A 22 -2.10 -21.40 1.03
CA ASP A 22 -2.94 -22.37 1.74
C ASP A 22 -4.40 -22.31 1.31
N LEU A 23 -4.92 -21.11 1.03
CA LEU A 23 -6.34 -20.89 0.75
C LEU A 23 -6.67 -20.87 -0.74
N GLY A 24 -5.68 -20.87 -1.60
CA GLY A 24 -5.90 -20.87 -3.06
C GLY A 24 -6.72 -22.06 -3.55
N LYS A 25 -6.58 -23.22 -2.91
CA LYS A 25 -7.36 -24.43 -3.24
C LYS A 25 -8.86 -24.25 -3.02
N TYR A 26 -9.26 -23.24 -2.24
CA TYR A 26 -10.65 -22.89 -2.03
C TYR A 26 -11.09 -21.71 -2.90
N ASN A 27 -10.26 -21.28 -3.84
CA ASN A 27 -10.46 -20.08 -4.67
C ASN A 27 -10.57 -18.79 -3.86
N ILE A 28 -9.90 -18.75 -2.71
CA ILE A 28 -9.79 -17.54 -1.90
C ILE A 28 -8.49 -16.81 -2.29
N ARG A 29 -8.64 -15.57 -2.72
CA ARG A 29 -7.51 -14.71 -3.09
C ARG A 29 -7.11 -13.85 -1.90
N ILE A 30 -5.81 -13.72 -1.69
CA ILE A 30 -5.25 -12.89 -0.62
C ILE A 30 -4.12 -12.06 -1.21
N ASN A 31 -4.25 -10.76 -1.08
CA ASN A 31 -3.27 -9.79 -1.54
C ASN A 31 -3.04 -8.76 -0.45
N SER A 32 -1.92 -8.07 -0.50
CA SER A 32 -1.63 -6.95 0.38
C SER A 32 -1.48 -5.66 -0.42
N ILE A 33 -1.70 -4.54 0.25
CA ILE A 33 -1.51 -3.21 -0.32
C ILE A 33 -0.47 -2.49 0.52
N ALA A 34 0.49 -1.86 -0.15
CA ALA A 34 1.51 -1.04 0.48
C ALA A 34 1.29 0.42 0.07
N PRO A 35 0.58 1.22 0.87
CA PRO A 35 0.43 2.64 0.59
C PRO A 35 1.70 3.41 0.93
N GLY A 36 1.97 4.46 0.17
CA GLY A 36 3.04 5.39 0.45
C GLY A 36 2.60 6.49 1.39
N SER A 37 2.99 7.73 1.09
CA SER A 37 2.60 8.89 1.88
C SER A 37 1.19 9.36 1.47
N ILE A 38 0.21 9.01 2.28
CA ILE A 38 -1.20 9.30 2.02
C ILE A 38 -1.68 10.46 2.90
N ALA A 39 -2.42 11.38 2.31
CA ALA A 39 -2.96 12.54 3.02
C ALA A 39 -4.14 12.17 3.91
N THR A 40 -3.87 11.40 4.96
CA THR A 40 -4.82 11.14 6.05
C THR A 40 -4.86 12.36 6.98
N ALA A 41 -5.77 12.39 7.93
CA ALA A 41 -5.84 13.48 8.91
C ALA A 41 -4.50 13.69 9.63
N ARG A 42 -3.79 12.63 9.93
CA ARG A 42 -2.46 12.68 10.55
C ARG A 42 -1.40 13.19 9.57
N GLN A 43 -1.39 12.65 8.35
CA GLN A 43 -0.41 13.00 7.32
C GLN A 43 -0.64 14.40 6.77
N SER A 44 -1.87 14.89 6.75
CA SER A 44 -2.19 16.23 6.27
C SER A 44 -1.43 17.32 7.03
N LYS A 45 -1.24 17.13 8.34
CA LYS A 45 -0.44 18.07 9.16
C LYS A 45 1.01 18.12 8.70
N LEU A 46 1.60 16.98 8.32
CA LEU A 46 2.95 16.91 7.81
C LEU A 46 3.06 17.55 6.44
N TRP A 47 2.03 17.42 5.60
CA TRP A 47 2.00 18.03 4.27
C TRP A 47 1.90 19.56 4.32
N LEU A 48 1.49 20.15 5.45
CA LEU A 48 1.56 21.60 5.67
C LEU A 48 2.98 22.08 5.91
N ASN A 49 3.90 21.19 6.25
CA ASN A 49 5.33 21.53 6.41
C ASN A 49 5.99 21.54 5.03
N PRO A 50 6.47 22.70 4.53
CA PRO A 50 7.04 22.79 3.19
C PRO A 50 8.26 21.89 2.99
N LYS A 51 9.07 21.67 4.00
CA LYS A 51 10.26 20.81 3.93
C LYS A 51 9.87 19.36 3.72
N PHE A 52 8.90 18.86 4.50
CA PHE A 52 8.39 17.50 4.38
C PHE A 52 7.78 17.27 3.00
N LYS A 53 6.92 18.20 2.57
CA LYS A 53 6.27 18.14 1.26
C LYS A 53 7.28 18.07 0.13
N LYS A 54 8.31 18.92 0.21
CA LYS A 54 9.38 18.95 -0.80
C LYS A 54 10.11 17.61 -0.88
N GLU A 55 10.50 17.05 0.26
CA GLU A 55 11.21 15.77 0.30
C GLU A 55 10.39 14.64 -0.31
N ILE A 56 9.10 14.55 0.04
CA ILE A 56 8.23 13.52 -0.51
C ILE A 56 8.07 13.69 -2.01
N LEU A 57 7.77 14.89 -2.48
CA LEU A 57 7.57 15.14 -3.92
C LEU A 57 8.85 14.91 -4.73
N GLU A 58 10.01 15.22 -4.19
CA GLU A 58 11.28 14.95 -4.86
C GLU A 58 11.54 13.46 -5.04
N ASN A 59 11.13 12.65 -4.07
CA ASN A 59 11.37 11.21 -4.10
C ASN A 59 10.28 10.42 -4.82
N GLN A 60 9.12 11.02 -5.05
CA GLN A 60 8.05 10.37 -5.82
C GLN A 60 8.25 10.54 -7.33
N ALA A 61 7.91 9.51 -8.09
CA ALA A 61 7.86 9.64 -9.55
C ALA A 61 6.72 10.55 -9.98
N LEU A 62 5.53 10.36 -9.40
CA LEU A 62 4.39 11.24 -9.65
C LEU A 62 4.42 12.40 -8.66
N LYS A 63 4.37 13.62 -9.17
CA LYS A 63 4.53 14.84 -8.35
C LYS A 63 3.17 15.30 -7.84
N LYS A 64 2.54 14.47 -7.02
CA LYS A 64 1.23 14.78 -6.44
C LYS A 64 1.09 14.17 -5.05
N GLN A 65 0.25 14.78 -4.23
CA GLN A 65 -0.15 14.23 -2.95
C GLN A 65 -1.18 13.12 -3.18
N LEU A 66 -0.92 11.94 -2.61
CA LEU A 66 -1.87 10.84 -2.64
C LEU A 66 -2.97 11.04 -1.60
N LEU A 67 -4.18 10.70 -1.99
CA LEU A 67 -5.38 10.81 -1.15
C LEU A 67 -5.85 9.41 -0.74
N PRO A 68 -6.65 9.28 0.33
CA PRO A 68 -7.21 7.99 0.72
C PRO A 68 -7.93 7.28 -0.43
N GLU A 69 -8.56 8.02 -1.33
CA GLU A 69 -9.25 7.47 -2.51
C GLU A 69 -8.31 6.70 -3.44
N ASP A 70 -7.05 7.12 -3.51
CA ASP A 70 -6.08 6.40 -4.34
C ASP A 70 -5.84 4.98 -3.84
N VAL A 71 -5.90 4.79 -2.53
CA VAL A 71 -5.78 3.47 -1.91
C VAL A 71 -7.09 2.69 -2.01
N SER A 72 -8.23 3.34 -1.73
CA SER A 72 -9.54 2.67 -1.75
C SER A 72 -9.91 2.17 -3.15
N LYS A 73 -9.48 2.83 -4.21
CA LYS A 73 -9.66 2.35 -5.58
C LYS A 73 -8.92 1.03 -5.81
N MET A 74 -7.72 0.89 -5.26
CA MET A 74 -6.99 -0.38 -5.34
C MET A 74 -7.68 -1.47 -4.53
N VAL A 75 -8.21 -1.14 -3.35
CA VAL A 75 -8.99 -2.09 -2.54
C VAL A 75 -10.21 -2.58 -3.33
N LEU A 76 -10.93 -1.67 -3.96
CA LEU A 76 -12.11 -2.01 -4.77
C LEU A 76 -11.74 -2.94 -5.91
N TYR A 77 -10.66 -2.64 -6.63
CA TYR A 77 -10.15 -3.49 -7.70
C TYR A 77 -9.85 -4.91 -7.19
N LEU A 78 -9.13 -5.00 -6.08
CA LEU A 78 -8.72 -6.30 -5.53
C LEU A 78 -9.88 -7.08 -4.94
N ALA A 79 -10.92 -6.41 -4.45
CA ALA A 79 -12.12 -7.05 -3.90
C ALA A 79 -13.09 -7.50 -4.98
N SER A 80 -12.91 -7.05 -6.22
CA SER A 80 -13.82 -7.34 -7.33
C SER A 80 -13.32 -8.49 -8.19
N ASP A 81 -14.23 -9.03 -9.04
CA ASP A 81 -13.89 -10.08 -10.00
C ASP A 81 -12.94 -9.60 -11.09
N VAL A 82 -12.78 -8.30 -11.25
CA VAL A 82 -11.83 -7.72 -12.21
C VAL A 82 -10.41 -8.19 -11.94
N SER A 83 -10.07 -8.44 -10.66
CA SER A 83 -8.77 -8.94 -10.24
C SER A 83 -8.74 -10.46 -9.99
N SER A 84 -9.63 -11.22 -10.63
CA SER A 84 -9.83 -12.66 -10.35
C SER A 84 -8.58 -13.52 -10.51
N GLY A 85 -7.62 -13.09 -11.30
CA GLY A 85 -6.35 -13.80 -11.49
C GLY A 85 -5.24 -13.38 -10.53
N SER A 86 -5.50 -12.45 -9.60
CA SER A 86 -4.49 -11.89 -8.72
C SER A 86 -4.58 -12.45 -7.32
N THR A 87 -3.53 -13.10 -6.86
CA THR A 87 -3.38 -13.56 -5.48
C THR A 87 -1.91 -13.61 -5.11
N LYS A 88 -1.59 -13.61 -3.84
CA LYS A 88 -0.22 -13.73 -3.33
C LYS A 88 0.68 -12.56 -3.74
N GLN A 89 0.09 -11.41 -4.04
CA GLN A 89 0.82 -10.24 -4.52
C GLN A 89 0.74 -9.09 -3.52
N ASN A 90 1.74 -8.22 -3.61
CA ASN A 90 1.75 -6.95 -2.90
C ASN A 90 1.59 -5.82 -3.93
N PHE A 91 0.57 -5.00 -3.73
CA PHE A 91 0.24 -3.90 -4.64
C PHE A 91 0.64 -2.57 -3.99
N THR A 92 1.58 -1.89 -4.60
CA THR A 92 2.10 -0.62 -4.09
C THR A 92 1.30 0.55 -4.67
N VAL A 93 0.88 1.46 -3.80
CA VAL A 93 0.19 2.71 -4.15
C VAL A 93 0.95 3.84 -3.48
N ASP A 94 2.04 4.29 -4.09
CA ASP A 94 2.97 5.24 -3.48
C ASP A 94 3.45 6.34 -4.40
N ALA A 95 2.84 6.48 -5.56
CA ALA A 95 3.24 7.47 -6.58
C ALA A 95 4.70 7.29 -7.03
N GLY A 96 5.25 6.10 -6.89
CA GLY A 96 6.63 5.82 -7.27
C GLY A 96 7.64 6.31 -6.24
N LEU A 97 7.31 6.25 -4.96
CA LEU A 97 8.21 6.65 -3.88
C LEU A 97 9.36 5.65 -3.70
N ILE A 98 9.09 4.39 -3.92
CA ILE A 98 10.06 3.31 -3.77
C ILE A 98 10.36 2.67 -5.12
#